data_68932a461d78aad9e3c216fa9299b1c6
#
_entry.id   68932a461d78aad9e3c216fa9299b1c6
#
_cell.length_a   1.000
_cell.length_b   1.000
_cell.length_c   1.000
_cell.angle_alpha   90.00
_cell.angle_beta   90.00
_cell.angle_gamma   90.00
#
_symmetry.space_group_name_H-M   'P 1'
#
loop_
_entity.id
_entity.type
_entity.pdbx_description
1 polymer ?
#
loop_
_entity_poly.entity_id
_entity_poly.type
_entity_poly.pdbx_seq_one_letter_code
_entity_poly.pdbx_strand_id
1 'polypeptide(L)'
;MRVALVRVAVAAVTAMGFCLGGAFAVRADNRPAPKGPDEDGTKPALVKIAGEGMMDSHAFQYLTELSDDIGSRVTGSPAERKAEEWGVAKMKAMGLENVHREKYQLWRGWTRGTAQGELLEPIRRPLHVDAMGWTGSTSAGGAEGEVVAVNLFNIEEEVKHTSRLSGKIVLVVMQGVPKKNADSLFASFGDFLKAASKAGALAVIGGQGGSKAVGMNLTHTGILGFEAEYAIPVLSLTAEDQGQLERYVENGKKVRVRFNVQNTFSNGPVESANVVGEIRGRENPEQVLVVGAHLDSWDLSEGTTDNGTGSASVLGSAEAIVRSGMKPRRTIRFVLFTGEEQGLDGSFAYMKQHHPEMANHLGNLVLDSGQGPVKEFMLGGRDDLVASFRPFVESLASIREIAVNDKVESGTDTLPFSMAGLPGICMDQDSPEYKYTHHSSADALEAVKPEVLAQNATLMALTAYWIADRPERFASPWPAEKTAKMLKAQHQDEMLKAFGLWPKEFAEAEKKEQAPN
;
A
#
# COMPACT_ATOMS: atom_id res chain seq x y z
N MET A 1 -13.52 -39.12 4.44
CA MET A 1 -14.23 -37.84 4.27
C MET A 1 -13.19 -36.75 4.40
N ARG A 2 -12.80 -36.10 3.31
CA ARG A 2 -11.78 -35.02 3.31
C ARG A 2 -12.48 -33.70 3.60
N VAL A 3 -12.19 -33.11 4.73
CA VAL A 3 -12.59 -31.73 5.05
C VAL A 3 -11.50 -30.81 4.50
N ALA A 4 -11.84 -30.02 3.47
CA ALA A 4 -10.98 -28.97 2.95
C ALA A 4 -10.99 -27.80 3.93
N LEU A 5 -9.86 -27.53 4.59
CA LEU A 5 -9.66 -26.33 5.41
C LEU A 5 -9.49 -25.13 4.48
N VAL A 6 -10.49 -24.26 4.45
CA VAL A 6 -10.34 -22.90 3.90
C VAL A 6 -9.71 -22.03 5.01
N ARG A 7 -8.43 -21.74 4.88
CA ARG A 7 -7.74 -20.78 5.75
C ARG A 7 -7.84 -19.39 5.10
N VAL A 8 -8.60 -18.51 5.71
CA VAL A 8 -8.63 -17.08 5.34
C VAL A 8 -7.56 -16.35 6.16
N ALA A 9 -6.57 -15.81 5.49
CA ALA A 9 -5.58 -14.95 6.12
C ALA A 9 -6.12 -13.51 6.19
N VAL A 10 -5.99 -12.86 7.34
CA VAL A 10 -6.10 -11.41 7.44
C VAL A 10 -4.77 -10.86 6.93
N ALA A 11 -4.71 -10.53 5.65
CA ALA A 11 -3.68 -9.69 5.08
C ALA A 11 -4.24 -8.29 4.94
N ALA A 12 -3.40 -7.29 5.02
CA ALA A 12 -3.71 -5.98 4.49
C ALA A 12 -4.40 -6.15 3.13
N VAL A 13 -5.45 -5.40 2.90
CA VAL A 13 -6.43 -5.57 1.85
C VAL A 13 -5.78 -5.73 0.48
N THR A 14 -5.57 -6.95 0.03
CA THR A 14 -5.48 -7.28 -1.38
C THR A 14 -6.73 -8.09 -1.69
N ALA A 15 -7.75 -7.41 -2.21
CA ALA A 15 -8.99 -8.02 -2.65
C ALA A 15 -8.73 -8.92 -3.87
N MET A 16 -8.57 -10.24 -3.66
CA MET A 16 -8.70 -11.21 -4.74
C MET A 16 -10.19 -11.37 -5.07
N GLY A 17 -10.67 -10.55 -6.00
CA GLY A 17 -12.01 -10.69 -6.58
C GLY A 17 -12.08 -11.92 -7.48
N PHE A 18 -12.89 -12.89 -7.10
CA PHE A 18 -13.33 -13.96 -8.00
C PHE A 18 -14.41 -13.41 -8.95
N CYS A 19 -14.09 -13.27 -10.23
CA CYS A 19 -15.05 -12.89 -11.27
C CYS A 19 -15.98 -14.06 -11.62
N LEU A 20 -17.28 -13.91 -11.31
CA LEU A 20 -18.35 -14.58 -12.04
C LEU A 20 -18.68 -13.70 -13.26
N GLY A 21 -18.44 -14.23 -14.46
CA GLY A 21 -18.64 -13.52 -15.71
C GLY A 21 -20.11 -13.20 -15.98
N GLY A 22 -20.44 -11.91 -15.93
CA GLY A 22 -21.66 -11.35 -16.49
C GLY A 22 -21.35 -10.67 -17.83
N ALA A 23 -21.93 -11.15 -18.93
CA ALA A 23 -21.80 -10.48 -20.21
C ALA A 23 -22.64 -9.19 -20.22
N PHE A 24 -21.98 -8.05 -20.20
CA PHE A 24 -22.63 -6.75 -20.41
C PHE A 24 -22.67 -6.40 -21.91
N ALA A 25 -23.84 -6.10 -22.40
CA ALA A 25 -24.02 -5.59 -23.77
C ALA A 25 -23.44 -4.18 -23.88
N VAL A 26 -22.38 -4.03 -24.66
CA VAL A 26 -21.76 -2.74 -24.96
C VAL A 26 -22.70 -1.97 -25.89
N ARG A 27 -23.21 -0.82 -25.42
CA ARG A 27 -23.85 0.17 -26.29
C ARG A 27 -22.76 0.77 -27.19
N ALA A 28 -22.95 0.68 -28.49
CA ALA A 28 -22.05 1.32 -29.44
C ALA A 28 -22.07 2.86 -29.23
N ASP A 29 -20.92 3.39 -28.81
CA ASP A 29 -20.67 4.83 -28.66
C ASP A 29 -20.15 5.34 -30.00
N ASN A 30 -20.78 6.42 -30.54
CA ASN A 30 -20.41 7.03 -31.80
C ASN A 30 -19.16 7.94 -31.73
N ARG A 31 -18.33 7.79 -30.69
CA ARG A 31 -17.05 8.48 -30.62
C ARG A 31 -16.07 7.87 -31.63
N PRO A 32 -15.18 8.67 -32.27
CA PRO A 32 -14.14 8.13 -33.12
C PRO A 32 -13.29 7.12 -32.35
N ALA A 33 -12.84 6.08 -33.03
CA ALA A 33 -11.99 5.06 -32.41
C ALA A 33 -10.78 5.70 -31.72
N PRO A 34 -10.41 5.24 -30.52
CA PRO A 34 -9.27 5.79 -29.80
C PRO A 34 -7.98 5.56 -30.59
N LYS A 35 -7.14 6.59 -30.65
CA LYS A 35 -5.88 6.58 -31.40
C LYS A 35 -4.75 6.06 -30.50
N GLY A 36 -3.97 5.12 -31.02
CA GLY A 36 -2.72 4.70 -30.41
C GLY A 36 -1.53 5.61 -30.76
N PRO A 37 -0.31 5.32 -30.24
CA PRO A 37 0.88 6.16 -30.44
C PRO A 37 1.27 6.42 -31.89
N ASP A 38 0.94 5.52 -32.80
CA ASP A 38 1.17 5.69 -34.25
C ASP A 38 0.29 6.78 -34.86
N GLU A 39 -0.91 6.94 -34.35
CA GLU A 39 -1.93 7.85 -34.89
C GLU A 39 -1.97 9.21 -34.18
N ASP A 40 -1.55 9.26 -32.89
CA ASP A 40 -1.51 10.52 -32.10
C ASP A 40 -0.15 11.24 -32.19
N GLY A 41 0.84 10.61 -32.87
CA GLY A 41 2.16 11.19 -33.13
C GLY A 41 3.15 11.09 -31.96
N THR A 42 2.83 10.35 -30.90
CA THR A 42 3.71 10.21 -29.71
C THR A 42 4.81 9.15 -29.90
N LYS A 43 4.64 8.20 -30.80
CA LYS A 43 5.56 7.05 -31.00
C LYS A 43 7.06 7.42 -31.13
N PRO A 44 7.49 8.44 -31.90
CA PRO A 44 8.90 8.79 -32.01
C PRO A 44 9.53 9.17 -30.65
N ALA A 45 8.75 9.85 -29.79
CA ALA A 45 9.21 10.20 -28.45
C ALA A 45 9.30 8.93 -27.55
N LEU A 46 8.27 8.08 -27.60
CA LEU A 46 8.25 6.82 -26.83
C LEU A 46 9.42 5.92 -27.18
N VAL A 47 9.81 5.81 -28.46
CA VAL A 47 10.99 5.03 -28.88
C VAL A 47 12.27 5.55 -28.26
N LYS A 48 12.46 6.88 -28.18
CA LYS A 48 13.63 7.47 -27.53
C LYS A 48 13.64 7.21 -26.03
N ILE A 49 12.51 7.39 -25.37
CA ILE A 49 12.36 7.16 -23.92
C ILE A 49 12.62 5.68 -23.62
N ALA A 50 12.07 4.75 -24.43
CA ALA A 50 12.33 3.32 -24.27
C ALA A 50 13.81 2.99 -24.44
N GLY A 51 14.50 3.64 -25.39
CA GLY A 51 15.95 3.49 -25.56
C GLY A 51 16.73 3.85 -24.30
N GLU A 52 16.47 5.03 -23.71
CA GLU A 52 17.13 5.45 -22.48
C GLU A 52 16.79 4.53 -21.29
N GLY A 53 15.51 4.21 -21.09
CA GLY A 53 15.07 3.41 -19.96
C GLY A 53 15.50 1.96 -20.00
N MET A 54 15.59 1.35 -21.19
CA MET A 54 15.98 -0.07 -21.34
C MET A 54 17.49 -0.30 -21.47
N MET A 55 18.24 0.66 -22.03
CA MET A 55 19.66 0.47 -22.35
C MET A 55 20.59 1.00 -21.26
N ASP A 56 20.14 1.96 -20.44
CA ASP A 56 20.98 2.61 -19.45
C ASP A 56 20.14 3.08 -18.22
N SER A 57 19.39 2.15 -17.66
CA SER A 57 18.55 2.40 -16.47
C SER A 57 19.38 2.46 -15.20
N HIS A 58 19.22 3.51 -14.42
CA HIS A 58 19.78 3.61 -13.07
C HIS A 58 18.80 3.22 -11.95
N ALA A 59 17.61 2.70 -12.29
CA ALA A 59 16.60 2.35 -11.28
C ALA A 59 17.14 1.40 -10.21
N PHE A 60 17.92 0.37 -10.59
CA PHE A 60 18.49 -0.56 -9.60
C PHE A 60 19.58 0.10 -8.73
N GLN A 61 20.32 1.07 -9.26
CA GLN A 61 21.26 1.86 -8.46
C GLN A 61 20.50 2.71 -7.43
N TYR A 62 19.41 3.36 -7.82
CA TYR A 62 18.55 4.12 -6.88
C TYR A 62 17.98 3.21 -5.80
N LEU A 63 17.53 2.02 -6.16
CA LEU A 63 17.05 1.03 -5.21
C LEU A 63 18.14 0.59 -4.23
N THR A 64 19.35 0.30 -4.73
CA THR A 64 20.49 -0.09 -3.89
C THR A 64 20.85 1.02 -2.89
N GLU A 65 20.95 2.27 -3.34
CA GLU A 65 21.22 3.40 -2.45
C GLU A 65 20.12 3.55 -1.38
N LEU A 66 18.86 3.35 -1.75
CA LEU A 66 17.73 3.46 -0.83
C LEU A 66 17.72 2.32 0.19
N SER A 67 18.00 1.10 -0.24
CA SER A 67 18.01 -0.10 0.60
C SER A 67 19.27 -0.18 1.47
N ASP A 68 20.46 -0.08 0.88
CA ASP A 68 21.74 -0.34 1.57
C ASP A 68 22.25 0.89 2.34
N ASP A 69 22.13 2.11 1.79
CA ASP A 69 22.69 3.32 2.39
C ASP A 69 21.73 4.01 3.37
N ILE A 70 20.42 3.82 3.20
CA ILE A 70 19.38 4.42 4.04
C ILE A 70 18.69 3.35 4.89
N GLY A 71 18.26 2.26 4.28
CA GLY A 71 17.56 1.15 4.93
C GLY A 71 16.08 1.43 5.13
N SER A 72 15.51 0.84 6.19
CA SER A 72 14.10 0.99 6.55
C SER A 72 13.71 2.45 6.84
N ARG A 73 12.52 2.86 6.40
CA ARG A 73 12.11 4.28 6.33
C ARG A 73 10.74 4.52 6.96
N VAL A 74 10.57 4.05 8.20
CA VAL A 74 9.29 4.22 8.93
C VAL A 74 8.92 5.70 8.98
N THR A 75 7.68 6.02 8.63
CA THR A 75 7.18 7.39 8.54
C THR A 75 7.39 8.18 9.83
N GLY A 76 7.93 9.39 9.69
CA GLY A 76 8.31 10.26 10.80
C GLY A 76 9.64 9.90 11.47
N SER A 77 10.38 8.91 10.95
CA SER A 77 11.68 8.51 11.46
C SER A 77 12.82 9.38 10.89
N PRO A 78 14.01 9.39 11.54
CA PRO A 78 15.19 10.02 10.96
C PRO A 78 15.64 9.39 9.63
N ALA A 79 15.38 8.08 9.42
CA ALA A 79 15.72 7.40 8.17
C ALA A 79 14.82 7.83 7.02
N GLU A 80 13.50 7.96 7.26
CA GLU A 80 12.59 8.55 6.27
C GLU A 80 13.05 9.97 5.89
N ARG A 81 13.39 10.80 6.87
CA ARG A 81 13.90 12.14 6.60
C ARG A 81 15.14 12.14 5.71
N LYS A 82 16.07 11.20 5.94
CA LYS A 82 17.26 11.01 5.10
C LYS A 82 16.85 10.59 3.68
N ALA A 83 15.82 9.73 3.54
CA ALA A 83 15.30 9.32 2.24
C ALA A 83 14.63 10.48 1.48
N GLU A 84 13.86 11.33 2.16
CA GLU A 84 13.30 12.55 1.56
C GLU A 84 14.40 13.48 1.03
N GLU A 85 15.46 13.71 1.81
CA GLU A 85 16.61 14.54 1.42
C GLU A 85 17.36 13.91 0.24
N TRP A 86 17.53 12.58 0.23
CA TRP A 86 18.08 11.81 -0.88
C TRP A 86 17.23 11.97 -2.15
N GLY A 87 15.90 11.80 -2.06
CA GLY A 87 14.97 11.98 -3.18
C GLY A 87 15.04 13.38 -3.78
N VAL A 88 15.07 14.43 -2.94
CA VAL A 88 15.28 15.83 -3.38
C VAL A 88 16.61 15.97 -4.12
N ALA A 89 17.70 15.40 -3.59
CA ALA A 89 19.01 15.48 -4.22
C ALA A 89 19.03 14.78 -5.59
N LYS A 90 18.43 13.58 -5.70
CA LYS A 90 18.33 12.82 -6.97
C LYS A 90 17.52 13.58 -8.02
N MET A 91 16.32 14.07 -7.67
CA MET A 91 15.47 14.84 -8.59
C MET A 91 16.17 16.13 -9.07
N LYS A 92 16.89 16.84 -8.19
CA LYS A 92 17.69 18.01 -8.58
C LYS A 92 18.84 17.65 -9.51
N ALA A 93 19.56 16.58 -9.22
CA ALA A 93 20.68 16.10 -10.05
C ALA A 93 20.24 15.70 -11.46
N MET A 94 19.02 15.17 -11.61
CA MET A 94 18.40 14.87 -12.90
C MET A 94 17.97 16.12 -13.68
N GLY A 95 17.91 17.29 -13.02
CA GLY A 95 17.46 18.53 -13.65
C GLY A 95 15.95 18.70 -13.66
N LEU A 96 15.21 18.04 -12.77
CA LEU A 96 13.79 18.31 -12.60
C LEU A 96 13.55 19.73 -12.09
N GLU A 97 12.45 20.33 -12.53
CA GLU A 97 12.00 21.64 -12.09
C GLU A 97 11.19 21.54 -10.79
N ASN A 98 11.04 22.65 -10.05
CA ASN A 98 10.18 22.74 -8.88
C ASN A 98 10.43 21.66 -7.81
N VAL A 99 11.69 21.26 -7.60
CA VAL A 99 12.02 20.19 -6.64
C VAL A 99 11.97 20.71 -5.21
N HIS A 100 11.05 20.16 -4.42
CA HIS A 100 10.83 20.57 -3.03
C HIS A 100 10.21 19.44 -2.20
N ARG A 101 10.04 19.69 -0.90
CA ARG A 101 9.33 18.82 0.04
C ARG A 101 7.99 19.44 0.39
N GLU A 102 6.92 18.66 0.29
CA GLU A 102 5.57 19.04 0.73
C GLU A 102 5.27 18.44 2.09
N LYS A 103 5.42 19.29 3.12
CA LYS A 103 5.33 18.87 4.51
C LYS A 103 3.89 18.66 4.97
N TYR A 104 3.72 17.65 5.82
CA TYR A 104 2.50 17.43 6.58
C TYR A 104 2.83 16.93 8.01
N GLN A 105 1.82 16.72 8.83
CA GLN A 105 1.97 16.18 10.18
C GLN A 105 1.38 14.79 10.26
N LEU A 106 2.23 13.82 10.54
CA LEU A 106 1.78 12.52 11.00
C LEU A 106 1.33 12.67 12.46
N TRP A 107 0.19 12.11 12.80
CA TRP A 107 -0.46 12.26 14.11
C TRP A 107 0.42 11.81 15.28
N ARG A 108 1.32 10.83 15.10
CA ARG A 108 2.22 10.28 16.11
C ARG A 108 3.40 9.53 15.49
N GLY A 109 4.61 9.80 15.92
CA GLY A 109 5.79 8.99 15.58
C GLY A 109 5.90 7.76 16.48
N TRP A 110 6.44 6.68 15.92
CA TRP A 110 6.71 5.43 16.62
C TRP A 110 8.07 4.87 16.20
N THR A 111 8.74 4.21 17.14
CA THR A 111 10.03 3.56 16.91
C THR A 111 10.01 2.19 17.55
N ARG A 112 10.28 1.17 16.75
CA ARG A 112 10.49 -0.19 17.20
C ARG A 112 11.76 -0.26 18.05
N GLY A 113 11.67 -0.91 19.19
CA GLY A 113 12.81 -1.26 19.99
C GLY A 113 13.08 -2.78 19.92
N THR A 114 13.61 -3.32 21.00
CA THR A 114 13.91 -4.75 21.09
C THR A 114 12.65 -5.57 21.34
N ALA A 115 12.59 -6.77 20.74
CA ALA A 115 11.58 -7.78 21.03
C ALA A 115 12.26 -9.12 21.34
N GLN A 116 11.87 -9.76 22.44
CA GLN A 116 12.34 -11.08 22.85
C GLN A 116 11.16 -11.90 23.34
N GLY A 117 11.12 -13.17 22.95
CA GLY A 117 10.07 -14.11 23.32
C GLY A 117 10.63 -15.45 23.79
N GLU A 118 9.97 -16.07 24.77
CA GLU A 118 10.31 -17.39 25.28
C GLU A 118 9.04 -18.17 25.58
N LEU A 119 8.94 -19.39 25.07
CA LEU A 119 7.99 -20.39 25.52
C LEU A 119 8.55 -21.01 26.80
N LEU A 120 7.79 -21.00 27.91
CA LEU A 120 8.19 -21.50 29.21
C LEU A 120 7.58 -22.88 29.51
N GLU A 121 6.31 -23.08 29.14
CA GLU A 121 5.57 -24.34 29.31
C GLU A 121 4.78 -24.62 28.03
N PRO A 122 4.66 -25.88 27.58
CA PRO A 122 5.08 -27.13 28.21
C PRO A 122 6.54 -27.50 27.98
N ILE A 123 7.25 -26.79 27.10
CA ILE A 123 8.69 -26.94 26.86
C ILE A 123 9.33 -25.55 26.87
N ARG A 124 10.61 -25.51 27.24
CA ARG A 124 11.31 -24.22 27.24
C ARG A 124 12.13 -24.01 25.97
N ARG A 125 11.87 -22.91 25.25
CA ARG A 125 12.62 -22.51 24.08
C ARG A 125 12.38 -21.02 23.69
N PRO A 126 13.29 -20.39 22.93
CA PRO A 126 13.04 -19.06 22.37
C PRO A 126 11.88 -19.08 21.37
N LEU A 127 11.23 -17.94 21.20
CA LEU A 127 10.24 -17.64 20.18
C LEU A 127 10.77 -16.50 19.31
N HIS A 128 10.56 -16.59 18.00
CA HIS A 128 10.81 -15.50 17.07
C HIS A 128 9.63 -14.54 17.14
N VAL A 129 9.90 -13.28 17.47
CA VAL A 129 8.85 -12.29 17.74
C VAL A 129 9.29 -10.89 17.35
N ASP A 130 8.36 -10.14 16.75
CA ASP A 130 8.44 -8.70 16.55
C ASP A 130 7.15 -8.02 16.98
N ALA A 131 7.20 -6.72 17.24
CA ALA A 131 6.01 -5.94 17.56
C ALA A 131 5.29 -5.49 16.28
N MET A 132 3.98 -5.33 16.36
CA MET A 132 3.22 -4.59 15.35
C MET A 132 3.46 -3.09 15.50
N GLY A 133 3.32 -2.36 14.41
CA GLY A 133 3.48 -0.90 14.40
C GLY A 133 2.47 -0.22 15.33
N TRP A 134 2.86 0.93 15.88
CA TRP A 134 2.05 1.76 16.79
C TRP A 134 1.46 1.00 18.00
N THR A 135 2.19 -0.01 18.50
CA THR A 135 1.85 -0.73 19.72
C THR A 135 2.85 -0.46 20.83
N GLY A 136 2.38 -0.61 22.08
CA GLY A 136 3.13 -0.28 23.27
C GLY A 136 4.25 -1.27 23.61
N SER A 137 4.86 -1.05 24.77
CA SER A 137 5.89 -1.89 25.38
C SER A 137 5.30 -2.83 26.44
N THR A 138 6.01 -3.90 26.74
CA THR A 138 5.78 -4.63 27.99
C THR A 138 6.22 -3.79 29.19
N SER A 139 5.83 -4.17 30.39
CA SER A 139 6.43 -3.60 31.61
C SER A 139 7.95 -3.80 31.64
N ALA A 140 8.66 -3.04 32.47
CA ALA A 140 10.13 -3.14 32.58
C ALA A 140 10.63 -4.57 32.97
N GLY A 141 9.78 -5.39 33.61
CA GLY A 141 10.06 -6.79 33.93
C GLY A 141 9.64 -7.79 32.82
N GLY A 142 9.15 -7.30 31.70
CA GLY A 142 8.52 -8.11 30.67
C GLY A 142 7.06 -8.45 30.98
N ALA A 143 6.44 -9.19 30.08
CA ALA A 143 5.10 -9.75 30.21
C ALA A 143 5.20 -11.28 30.27
N GLU A 144 4.95 -11.88 31.43
CA GLU A 144 4.92 -13.33 31.59
C GLU A 144 3.52 -13.76 31.99
N GLY A 145 2.93 -14.68 31.23
CA GLY A 145 1.55 -15.10 31.48
C GLY A 145 1.18 -16.42 30.81
N GLU A 146 0.05 -16.94 31.23
CA GLU A 146 -0.62 -18.04 30.56
C GLU A 146 -1.28 -17.54 29.26
N VAL A 147 -1.20 -18.35 28.23
CA VAL A 147 -1.79 -18.06 26.91
C VAL A 147 -3.27 -18.46 26.89
N VAL A 148 -4.12 -17.56 26.43
CA VAL A 148 -5.57 -17.76 26.25
C VAL A 148 -5.93 -17.46 24.81
N ALA A 149 -6.62 -18.39 24.13
CA ALA A 149 -7.10 -18.15 22.77
C ALA A 149 -8.33 -17.23 22.74
N VAL A 150 -8.37 -16.38 21.72
CA VAL A 150 -9.48 -15.52 21.32
C VAL A 150 -9.72 -15.71 19.85
N ASN A 151 -10.96 -16.02 19.46
CA ASN A 151 -11.28 -16.24 18.05
C ASN A 151 -11.65 -14.91 17.35
N LEU A 152 -10.83 -14.50 16.39
CA LEU A 152 -11.04 -13.28 15.61
C LEU A 152 -12.43 -13.25 14.94
N PHE A 153 -12.94 -14.38 14.45
CA PHE A 153 -14.23 -14.44 13.79
C PHE A 153 -15.43 -14.24 14.72
N ASN A 154 -15.20 -14.28 16.05
CA ASN A 154 -16.17 -14.00 17.09
C ASN A 154 -15.77 -12.78 17.93
N ILE A 155 -14.94 -11.88 17.41
CA ILE A 155 -14.26 -10.81 18.17
C ILE A 155 -15.25 -9.91 18.96
N GLU A 156 -16.44 -9.65 18.43
CA GLU A 156 -17.46 -8.84 19.12
C GLU A 156 -18.00 -9.49 20.39
N GLU A 157 -18.12 -10.83 20.41
CA GLU A 157 -18.46 -11.56 21.62
C GLU A 157 -17.29 -11.57 22.60
N GLU A 158 -16.08 -11.69 22.09
CA GLU A 158 -14.88 -11.66 22.92
C GLU A 158 -14.69 -10.31 23.63
N VAL A 159 -15.06 -9.20 23.00
CA VAL A 159 -15.05 -7.86 23.64
C VAL A 159 -15.93 -7.82 24.89
N LYS A 160 -17.04 -8.56 24.92
CA LYS A 160 -17.95 -8.62 26.09
C LYS A 160 -17.37 -9.44 27.26
N HIS A 161 -16.38 -10.28 27.00
CA HIS A 161 -15.84 -11.22 27.96
C HIS A 161 -14.35 -10.99 28.29
N THR A 162 -13.83 -9.78 28.07
CA THR A 162 -12.41 -9.43 28.25
C THR A 162 -11.92 -9.53 29.68
N SER A 163 -12.81 -9.53 30.70
CA SER A 163 -12.42 -9.69 32.11
C SER A 163 -11.59 -10.96 32.39
N ARG A 164 -11.78 -12.05 31.60
CA ARG A 164 -11.00 -13.29 31.69
C ARG A 164 -9.55 -13.14 31.22
N LEU A 165 -9.22 -12.03 30.55
CA LEU A 165 -7.90 -11.77 29.96
C LEU A 165 -6.92 -11.09 30.91
N SER A 166 -7.37 -10.69 32.11
CA SER A 166 -6.52 -10.03 33.10
C SER A 166 -5.32 -10.91 33.48
N GLY A 167 -4.10 -10.37 33.35
CA GLY A 167 -2.85 -11.07 33.59
C GLY A 167 -2.53 -12.19 32.59
N LYS A 168 -3.20 -12.25 31.45
CA LYS A 168 -3.00 -13.27 30.41
C LYS A 168 -2.29 -12.68 29.20
N ILE A 169 -1.70 -13.59 28.42
CA ILE A 169 -1.25 -13.34 27.04
C ILE A 169 -2.33 -13.86 26.11
N VAL A 170 -2.85 -13.00 25.27
CA VAL A 170 -3.92 -13.36 24.31
C VAL A 170 -3.30 -13.93 23.05
N LEU A 171 -3.78 -15.09 22.60
CA LEU A 171 -3.45 -15.66 21.28
C LEU A 171 -4.67 -15.54 20.39
N VAL A 172 -4.58 -14.73 19.36
CA VAL A 172 -5.64 -14.57 18.36
C VAL A 172 -5.60 -15.74 17.40
N VAL A 173 -6.72 -16.44 17.29
CA VAL A 173 -6.89 -17.59 16.38
C VAL A 173 -8.02 -17.30 15.39
N MET A 174 -7.98 -17.94 14.22
CA MET A 174 -9.00 -17.83 13.18
C MET A 174 -9.66 -19.19 12.97
N GLN A 175 -10.76 -19.44 13.68
CA GLN A 175 -11.47 -20.74 13.64
C GLN A 175 -12.91 -20.58 13.14
N GLY A 176 -13.28 -21.40 12.17
CA GLY A 176 -14.62 -21.38 11.58
C GLY A 176 -14.71 -20.54 10.30
N VAL A 177 -15.88 -20.00 10.05
CA VAL A 177 -16.15 -19.13 8.88
C VAL A 177 -16.37 -17.71 9.37
N PRO A 178 -15.69 -16.71 8.80
CA PRO A 178 -15.91 -15.32 9.18
C PRO A 178 -17.34 -14.90 8.84
N LYS A 179 -17.99 -14.20 9.77
CA LYS A 179 -19.34 -13.61 9.58
C LYS A 179 -19.28 -12.20 8.99
N LYS A 180 -18.10 -11.62 8.94
CA LYS A 180 -17.82 -10.27 8.45
C LYS A 180 -16.74 -10.33 7.38
N ASN A 181 -16.69 -9.30 6.53
CA ASN A 181 -15.57 -9.07 5.63
C ASN A 181 -14.28 -8.70 6.41
N ALA A 182 -13.14 -8.73 5.73
CA ALA A 182 -11.84 -8.48 6.34
C ALA A 182 -11.75 -7.10 7.00
N ASP A 183 -12.29 -6.04 6.35
CA ASP A 183 -12.24 -4.66 6.82
C ASP A 183 -13.01 -4.47 8.13
N SER A 184 -14.21 -5.05 8.21
CA SER A 184 -15.02 -5.02 9.42
C SER A 184 -14.37 -5.81 10.57
N LEU A 185 -13.65 -6.90 10.26
CA LEU A 185 -12.88 -7.65 11.25
C LEU A 185 -11.68 -6.83 11.75
N PHE A 186 -10.99 -6.13 10.86
CA PHE A 186 -9.85 -5.29 11.19
C PHE A 186 -10.28 -4.14 12.13
N ALA A 187 -11.37 -3.43 11.80
CA ALA A 187 -11.92 -2.37 12.67
C ALA A 187 -12.35 -2.92 14.06
N SER A 188 -13.03 -4.08 14.08
CA SER A 188 -13.45 -4.73 15.32
C SER A 188 -12.26 -5.22 16.17
N PHE A 189 -11.15 -5.57 15.52
CA PHE A 189 -9.92 -5.96 16.21
C PHE A 189 -9.30 -4.79 16.98
N GLY A 190 -9.29 -3.58 16.40
CA GLY A 190 -8.85 -2.38 17.10
C GLY A 190 -9.64 -2.11 18.39
N ASP A 191 -10.95 -2.26 18.36
CA ASP A 191 -11.79 -2.12 19.55
C ASP A 191 -11.52 -3.22 20.58
N PHE A 192 -11.28 -4.44 20.15
CA PHE A 192 -10.87 -5.53 21.01
C PHE A 192 -9.54 -5.23 21.71
N LEU A 193 -8.53 -4.71 21.01
CA LEU A 193 -7.23 -4.35 21.59
C LEU A 193 -7.36 -3.31 22.71
N LYS A 194 -8.20 -2.29 22.51
CA LYS A 194 -8.52 -1.30 23.55
C LYS A 194 -9.19 -1.95 24.76
N ALA A 195 -10.17 -2.84 24.52
CA ALA A 195 -10.88 -3.53 25.60
C ALA A 195 -9.98 -4.53 26.35
N ALA A 196 -9.13 -5.29 25.66
CA ALA A 196 -8.18 -6.21 26.24
C ALA A 196 -7.13 -5.49 27.10
N SER A 197 -6.61 -4.37 26.61
CA SER A 197 -5.69 -3.49 27.36
C SER A 197 -6.34 -2.99 28.65
N LYS A 198 -7.57 -2.46 28.58
CA LYS A 198 -8.33 -1.99 29.74
C LYS A 198 -8.62 -3.10 30.75
N ALA A 199 -8.82 -4.33 30.29
CA ALA A 199 -9.03 -5.50 31.14
C ALA A 199 -7.75 -6.02 31.81
N GLY A 200 -6.58 -5.50 31.46
CA GLY A 200 -5.30 -5.91 32.04
C GLY A 200 -4.67 -7.13 31.37
N ALA A 201 -4.97 -7.40 30.11
CA ALA A 201 -4.19 -8.33 29.30
C ALA A 201 -2.74 -7.82 29.17
N LEU A 202 -1.77 -8.72 29.19
CA LEU A 202 -0.34 -8.36 29.23
C LEU A 202 0.25 -8.12 27.84
N ALA A 203 -0.19 -8.88 26.86
CA ALA A 203 0.17 -8.76 25.45
C ALA A 203 -0.85 -9.50 24.58
N VAL A 204 -0.87 -9.20 23.28
CA VAL A 204 -1.66 -9.92 22.28
C VAL A 204 -0.73 -10.48 21.21
N ILE A 205 -0.81 -11.77 20.94
CA ILE A 205 -0.19 -12.44 19.79
C ILE A 205 -1.26 -12.47 18.70
N GLY A 206 -1.09 -11.71 17.65
CA GLY A 206 -2.13 -11.54 16.63
C GLY A 206 -1.73 -10.65 15.47
N GLY A 207 -0.42 -10.51 15.24
CA GLY A 207 0.11 -9.87 14.05
C GLY A 207 -0.14 -10.69 12.78
N GLN A 208 0.16 -10.13 11.63
CA GLN A 208 -0.13 -10.72 10.31
C GLN A 208 0.66 -12.01 10.00
N GLY A 209 1.62 -12.40 10.81
CA GLY A 209 2.73 -13.28 10.44
C GLY A 209 2.42 -14.76 10.27
N GLY A 210 1.31 -15.25 10.75
CA GLY A 210 1.20 -16.69 11.02
C GLY A 210 0.96 -17.60 9.82
N SER A 211 0.54 -17.15 8.65
CA SER A 211 -0.14 -18.09 7.76
C SER A 211 0.49 -18.36 6.39
N LYS A 212 1.45 -17.58 5.94
CA LYS A 212 1.88 -17.63 4.53
C LYS A 212 3.30 -18.14 4.30
N ALA A 213 4.16 -18.05 5.31
CA ALA A 213 5.60 -18.26 5.18
C ALA A 213 6.12 -19.45 6.00
N VAL A 214 5.36 -20.55 6.04
CA VAL A 214 5.76 -21.77 6.77
C VAL A 214 7.09 -22.30 6.23
N GLY A 215 8.04 -22.56 7.16
CA GLY A 215 9.40 -23.02 6.85
C GLY A 215 10.41 -21.90 6.63
N MET A 216 10.00 -20.62 6.72
CA MET A 216 10.86 -19.48 6.45
C MET A 216 11.22 -18.65 7.69
N ASN A 217 10.59 -18.91 8.82
CA ASN A 217 10.77 -18.17 10.08
C ASN A 217 10.63 -16.64 9.95
N LEU A 218 9.69 -16.18 9.12
CA LEU A 218 9.46 -14.76 8.91
C LEU A 218 8.48 -14.20 9.93
N THR A 219 8.80 -13.04 10.47
CA THR A 219 7.87 -12.15 11.18
C THR A 219 7.36 -11.09 10.23
N HIS A 220 6.17 -10.56 10.52
CA HIS A 220 5.54 -9.50 9.74
C HIS A 220 5.14 -8.36 10.67
N THR A 221 4.95 -7.18 10.11
CA THR A 221 4.46 -6.01 10.84
C THR A 221 3.32 -5.32 10.08
N GLY A 222 2.91 -4.15 10.48
CA GLY A 222 1.85 -3.36 9.90
C GLY A 222 1.14 -2.55 10.98
N ILE A 223 0.27 -1.62 10.58
CA ILE A 223 -0.65 -0.95 11.49
C ILE A 223 -1.84 -1.83 11.85
N LEU A 224 -2.52 -1.48 12.92
CA LEU A 224 -3.73 -2.16 13.42
C LEU A 224 -4.95 -1.24 13.41
N GLY A 225 -4.83 -0.07 12.79
CA GLY A 225 -5.89 0.92 12.62
C GLY A 225 -5.30 2.26 12.18
N PHE A 226 -6.05 3.02 11.39
CA PHE A 226 -5.65 4.35 10.93
C PHE A 226 -5.67 5.35 12.10
N GLU A 227 -4.65 6.20 12.20
CA GLU A 227 -4.47 7.16 13.29
C GLU A 227 -4.67 6.54 14.68
N ALA A 228 -4.26 5.27 14.88
CA ALA A 228 -4.49 4.51 16.09
C ALA A 228 -3.20 4.05 16.75
N GLU A 229 -3.09 4.28 18.06
CA GLU A 229 -2.05 3.71 18.92
C GLU A 229 -2.66 2.78 19.96
N TYR A 230 -1.93 1.73 20.31
CA TYR A 230 -2.38 0.76 21.30
C TYR A 230 -1.35 0.67 22.42
N ALA A 231 -1.78 0.93 23.66
CA ALA A 231 -0.90 0.84 24.83
C ALA A 231 -0.42 -0.59 25.12
N ILE A 232 -1.22 -1.59 24.73
CA ILE A 232 -0.86 -3.00 24.86
C ILE A 232 0.11 -3.41 23.73
N PRO A 233 1.19 -4.15 24.00
CA PRO A 233 2.02 -4.71 22.95
C PRO A 233 1.24 -5.76 22.15
N VAL A 234 1.24 -5.61 20.82
CA VAL A 234 0.71 -6.61 19.88
C VAL A 234 1.89 -7.20 19.12
N LEU A 235 1.94 -8.52 19.09
CA LEU A 235 3.12 -9.29 18.70
C LEU A 235 2.82 -10.13 17.47
N SER A 236 3.74 -10.14 16.54
CA SER A 236 3.82 -11.06 15.41
C SER A 236 4.84 -12.14 15.73
N LEU A 237 4.44 -13.40 15.67
CA LEU A 237 5.33 -14.54 15.73
C LEU A 237 5.49 -15.15 14.34
N THR A 238 6.53 -15.95 14.15
CA THR A 238 6.65 -16.76 12.93
C THR A 238 5.49 -17.76 12.83
N ALA A 239 5.16 -18.18 11.62
CA ALA A 239 4.11 -19.18 11.38
C ALA A 239 4.35 -20.49 12.17
N GLU A 240 5.61 -20.87 12.31
CA GLU A 240 6.04 -22.05 13.05
C GLU A 240 5.75 -21.93 14.53
N ASP A 241 6.14 -20.81 15.12
CA ASP A 241 5.99 -20.54 16.56
C ASP A 241 4.53 -20.35 16.92
N GLN A 242 3.80 -19.51 16.19
CA GLN A 242 2.37 -19.31 16.41
C GLN A 242 1.58 -20.61 16.25
N GLY A 243 1.79 -21.35 15.16
CA GLY A 243 1.09 -22.61 14.92
C GLY A 243 1.39 -23.68 15.98
N GLN A 244 2.57 -23.65 16.62
CA GLN A 244 2.85 -24.53 17.77
C GLN A 244 2.04 -24.13 19.01
N LEU A 245 1.94 -22.82 19.30
CA LEU A 245 1.13 -22.34 20.43
C LEU A 245 -0.35 -22.67 20.21
N GLU A 246 -0.87 -22.46 19.00
CA GLU A 246 -2.25 -22.81 18.62
C GLU A 246 -2.54 -24.30 18.89
N ARG A 247 -1.68 -25.20 18.38
CA ARG A 247 -1.84 -26.65 18.61
C ARG A 247 -1.77 -27.03 20.08
N TYR A 248 -0.94 -26.37 20.88
CA TYR A 248 -0.91 -26.65 22.32
C TYR A 248 -2.22 -26.22 23.01
N VAL A 249 -2.73 -25.03 22.72
CA VAL A 249 -3.99 -24.54 23.29
C VAL A 249 -5.17 -25.39 22.84
N GLU A 250 -5.27 -25.74 21.54
CA GLU A 250 -6.31 -26.62 21.00
C GLU A 250 -6.34 -28.01 21.66
N ASN A 251 -5.16 -28.53 22.01
CA ASN A 251 -5.05 -29.82 22.71
C ASN A 251 -5.16 -29.70 24.24
N GLY A 252 -5.63 -28.55 24.75
CA GLY A 252 -5.86 -28.32 26.19
C GLY A 252 -4.59 -28.27 27.03
N LYS A 253 -3.41 -28.12 26.44
CA LYS A 253 -2.16 -27.96 27.18
C LYS A 253 -2.08 -26.57 27.79
N LYS A 254 -1.58 -26.49 29.02
CA LYS A 254 -1.20 -25.22 29.63
C LYS A 254 0.00 -24.65 28.91
N VAL A 255 -0.14 -23.43 28.37
CA VAL A 255 0.93 -22.71 27.68
C VAL A 255 1.29 -21.47 28.48
N ARG A 256 2.59 -21.31 28.80
CA ARG A 256 3.11 -20.08 29.40
C ARG A 256 4.21 -19.52 28.52
N VAL A 257 4.19 -18.22 28.34
CA VAL A 257 5.18 -17.48 27.54
C VAL A 257 5.65 -16.26 28.32
N ARG A 258 6.84 -15.77 27.94
CA ARG A 258 7.38 -14.48 28.38
C ARG A 258 7.77 -13.67 27.17
N PHE A 259 7.41 -12.39 27.18
CA PHE A 259 7.85 -11.41 26.20
C PHE A 259 8.48 -10.21 26.88
N ASN A 260 9.53 -9.66 26.26
CA ASN A 260 10.13 -8.38 26.61
C ASN A 260 10.23 -7.54 25.35
N VAL A 261 9.38 -6.52 25.25
CA VAL A 261 9.24 -5.67 24.06
C VAL A 261 9.33 -4.21 24.51
N GLN A 262 10.17 -3.46 23.83
CA GLN A 262 10.40 -2.04 24.12
C GLN A 262 10.20 -1.26 22.83
N ASN A 263 9.13 -0.47 22.78
CA ASN A 263 8.84 0.47 21.70
C ASN A 263 8.76 1.88 22.27
N THR A 264 8.88 2.89 21.45
CA THR A 264 8.73 4.28 21.89
C THR A 264 7.81 5.05 20.98
N PHE A 265 7.01 5.94 21.58
CA PHE A 265 6.19 6.91 20.87
C PHE A 265 6.79 8.30 20.98
N SER A 266 6.63 9.13 19.97
CA SER A 266 6.92 10.57 20.07
C SER A 266 6.00 11.26 21.08
N ASN A 267 6.36 12.43 21.55
CA ASN A 267 5.53 13.23 22.46
C ASN A 267 4.43 14.03 21.74
N GLY A 268 4.02 13.62 20.55
CA GLY A 268 2.99 14.28 19.75
C GLY A 268 3.24 14.07 18.25
N PRO A 269 2.57 14.84 17.39
CA PRO A 269 2.76 14.77 15.95
C PRO A 269 4.20 14.94 15.53
N VAL A 270 4.59 14.29 14.43
CA VAL A 270 5.91 14.42 13.81
C VAL A 270 5.78 14.91 12.37
N GLU A 271 6.75 15.67 11.90
CA GLU A 271 6.78 16.14 10.52
C GLU A 271 7.24 15.01 9.59
N SER A 272 6.52 14.82 8.50
CA SER A 272 6.90 14.05 7.34
C SER A 272 6.66 14.88 6.07
N ALA A 273 7.16 14.44 4.91
CA ALA A 273 6.93 15.17 3.67
C ALA A 273 7.03 14.31 2.42
N ASN A 274 6.12 14.51 1.49
CA ASN A 274 6.29 14.04 0.11
C ASN A 274 7.45 14.78 -0.56
N VAL A 275 8.16 14.09 -1.45
CA VAL A 275 9.19 14.71 -2.30
C VAL A 275 8.62 14.89 -3.70
N VAL A 276 8.67 16.12 -4.19
CA VAL A 276 8.06 16.51 -5.46
C VAL A 276 9.10 17.08 -6.42
N GLY A 277 9.00 16.72 -7.71
CA GLY A 277 9.76 17.30 -8.80
C GLY A 277 9.00 17.21 -10.11
N GLU A 278 9.28 18.10 -11.07
CA GLU A 278 8.47 18.23 -12.27
C GLU A 278 9.29 18.21 -13.56
N ILE A 279 8.72 17.63 -14.61
CA ILE A 279 9.04 17.94 -16.00
C ILE A 279 7.91 18.82 -16.51
N ARG A 280 8.18 20.15 -16.62
CA ARG A 280 7.17 21.11 -16.98
C ARG A 280 6.69 20.93 -18.42
N GLY A 281 5.37 20.96 -18.62
CA GLY A 281 4.71 20.87 -19.91
C GLY A 281 5.03 22.04 -20.83
N ARG A 282 5.19 21.76 -22.15
CA ARG A 282 5.51 22.78 -23.16
C ARG A 282 4.31 23.57 -23.66
N GLU A 283 3.06 23.06 -23.49
CA GLU A 283 1.84 23.68 -24.05
C GLU A 283 0.79 24.00 -22.98
N ASN A 284 0.47 23.04 -22.10
CA ASN A 284 -0.51 23.17 -21.03
C ASN A 284 0.14 22.84 -19.67
N PRO A 285 1.09 23.66 -19.21
CA PRO A 285 1.88 23.34 -18.01
C PRO A 285 1.06 23.31 -16.71
N GLU A 286 -0.14 23.89 -16.71
CA GLU A 286 -1.09 23.83 -15.58
C GLU A 286 -1.81 22.48 -15.47
N GLN A 287 -1.82 21.67 -16.52
CA GLN A 287 -2.40 20.33 -16.49
C GLN A 287 -1.33 19.33 -16.03
N VAL A 288 -1.64 18.56 -15.00
CA VAL A 288 -0.65 17.75 -14.28
C VAL A 288 -1.05 16.28 -14.27
N LEU A 289 -0.13 15.42 -14.71
CA LEU A 289 -0.15 14.00 -14.38
C LEU A 289 0.80 13.76 -13.21
N VAL A 290 0.32 13.10 -12.17
CA VAL A 290 1.18 12.65 -11.07
C VAL A 290 1.73 11.26 -11.38
N VAL A 291 3.02 11.05 -11.13
CA VAL A 291 3.68 9.74 -11.18
C VAL A 291 4.29 9.51 -9.82
N GLY A 292 3.87 8.46 -9.12
CA GLY A 292 4.26 8.31 -7.73
C GLY A 292 4.43 6.88 -7.28
N ALA A 293 5.05 6.76 -6.12
CA ALA A 293 5.13 5.57 -5.29
C ALA A 293 5.46 6.02 -3.87
N HIS A 294 5.20 5.19 -2.86
CA HIS A 294 5.59 5.58 -1.53
C HIS A 294 7.09 5.34 -1.27
N LEU A 295 7.67 6.22 -0.46
CA LEU A 295 9.07 6.26 -0.07
C LEU A 295 9.29 5.60 1.29
N ASP A 296 8.33 5.74 2.18
CA ASP A 296 8.36 5.10 3.49
C ASP A 296 8.28 3.58 3.38
N SER A 297 8.60 2.89 4.44
CA SER A 297 8.56 1.44 4.53
C SER A 297 8.50 0.98 5.97
N TRP A 298 8.19 -0.29 6.19
CA TRP A 298 8.40 -0.92 7.48
C TRP A 298 9.88 -1.20 7.78
N ASP A 299 10.16 -1.57 9.04
CA ASP A 299 11.50 -1.61 9.63
C ASP A 299 11.97 -3.02 10.05
N LEU A 300 11.29 -4.07 9.60
CA LEU A 300 11.77 -5.44 9.82
C LEU A 300 12.89 -5.84 8.84
N SER A 301 13.00 -5.12 7.71
CA SER A 301 14.05 -5.25 6.71
C SER A 301 14.31 -3.88 6.07
N GLU A 302 14.83 -3.87 4.84
CA GLU A 302 15.28 -2.65 4.14
C GLU A 302 14.13 -1.89 3.44
N GLY A 303 12.92 -2.49 3.34
CA GLY A 303 11.79 -1.90 2.62
C GLY A 303 12.04 -1.80 1.12
N THR A 304 12.59 -2.86 0.56
CA THR A 304 13.05 -2.88 -0.84
C THR A 304 11.91 -3.12 -1.81
N THR A 305 11.10 -4.16 -1.57
CA THR A 305 9.97 -4.50 -2.44
C THR A 305 8.73 -3.70 -2.10
N ASP A 306 8.67 -3.16 -0.87
CA ASP A 306 7.59 -2.38 -0.30
C ASP A 306 8.10 -1.09 0.36
N ASN A 307 8.18 0.06 -0.36
CA ASN A 307 8.03 0.17 -1.82
C ASN A 307 9.26 0.87 -2.42
N GLY A 308 10.47 0.37 -2.09
CA GLY A 308 11.70 0.85 -2.70
C GLY A 308 11.70 0.67 -4.23
N THR A 309 11.12 -0.45 -4.74
CA THR A 309 10.99 -0.72 -6.18
C THR A 309 10.14 0.33 -6.88
N GLY A 310 9.03 0.75 -6.28
CA GLY A 310 8.19 1.83 -6.81
C GLY A 310 8.91 3.16 -6.82
N SER A 311 9.51 3.56 -5.70
CA SER A 311 10.29 4.80 -5.58
C SER A 311 11.45 4.87 -6.58
N ALA A 312 12.19 3.77 -6.76
CA ALA A 312 13.25 3.65 -7.76
C ALA A 312 12.71 3.72 -9.20
N SER A 313 11.52 3.14 -9.44
CA SER A 313 10.85 3.22 -10.76
C SER A 313 10.40 4.64 -11.08
N VAL A 314 9.90 5.40 -10.11
CA VAL A 314 9.56 6.84 -10.26
C VAL A 314 10.80 7.63 -10.69
N LEU A 315 11.94 7.47 -10.00
CA LEU A 315 13.17 8.17 -10.35
C LEU A 315 13.74 7.71 -11.71
N GLY A 316 13.76 6.40 -11.96
CA GLY A 316 14.23 5.84 -13.25
C GLY A 316 13.35 6.30 -14.42
N SER A 317 12.04 6.42 -14.22
CA SER A 317 11.11 6.94 -15.24
C SER A 317 11.34 8.42 -15.52
N ALA A 318 11.55 9.23 -14.50
CA ALA A 318 11.89 10.65 -14.63
C ALA A 318 13.19 10.82 -15.42
N GLU A 319 14.23 10.08 -15.04
CA GLU A 319 15.53 10.13 -15.70
C GLU A 319 15.46 9.74 -17.19
N ALA A 320 14.75 8.66 -17.52
CA ALA A 320 14.58 8.21 -18.90
C ALA A 320 13.91 9.28 -19.77
N ILE A 321 12.88 9.98 -19.26
CA ILE A 321 12.22 11.08 -19.97
C ILE A 321 13.18 12.26 -20.13
N VAL A 322 13.90 12.69 -19.09
CA VAL A 322 14.84 13.81 -19.15
C VAL A 322 15.97 13.52 -20.16
N ARG A 323 16.61 12.35 -20.08
CA ARG A 323 17.72 11.96 -20.96
C ARG A 323 17.31 11.82 -22.41
N SER A 324 16.07 11.41 -22.68
CA SER A 324 15.54 11.37 -24.05
C SER A 324 15.45 12.75 -24.71
N GLY A 325 15.52 13.82 -23.93
CA GLY A 325 15.32 15.21 -24.37
C GLY A 325 13.88 15.55 -24.76
N MET A 326 12.93 14.64 -24.49
CA MET A 326 11.53 14.85 -24.86
C MET A 326 10.81 15.67 -23.79
N LYS A 327 10.05 16.69 -24.22
CA LYS A 327 9.20 17.50 -23.35
C LYS A 327 7.72 17.21 -23.64
N PRO A 328 6.94 16.78 -22.65
CA PRO A 328 5.51 16.50 -22.83
C PRO A 328 4.72 17.80 -23.02
N ARG A 329 3.49 17.70 -23.55
CA ARG A 329 2.57 18.87 -23.67
C ARG A 329 2.14 19.38 -22.30
N ARG A 330 1.91 18.48 -21.36
CA ARG A 330 1.44 18.73 -19.98
C ARG A 330 2.51 18.37 -18.98
N THR A 331 2.44 18.94 -17.80
CA THR A 331 3.41 18.66 -16.74
C THR A 331 3.28 17.22 -16.24
N ILE A 332 4.43 16.56 -16.08
CA ILE A 332 4.54 15.32 -15.32
C ILE A 332 5.16 15.68 -13.98
N ARG A 333 4.44 15.44 -12.88
CA ARG A 333 4.87 15.66 -11.52
C ARG A 333 5.21 14.31 -10.90
N PHE A 334 6.48 14.12 -10.55
CA PHE A 334 6.99 12.94 -9.87
C PHE A 334 6.89 13.17 -8.37
N VAL A 335 6.30 12.22 -7.66
CA VAL A 335 6.07 12.31 -6.23
C VAL A 335 6.53 11.03 -5.55
N LEU A 336 7.47 11.14 -4.61
CA LEU A 336 7.75 10.09 -3.65
C LEU A 336 6.87 10.40 -2.43
N PHE A 337 5.78 9.64 -2.29
CA PHE A 337 4.86 9.79 -1.18
C PHE A 337 5.47 9.26 0.11
N THR A 338 4.98 9.70 1.25
CA THR A 338 5.35 9.18 2.56
C THR A 338 4.09 8.93 3.38
N GLY A 339 4.14 8.08 4.41
CA GLY A 339 2.99 7.77 5.24
C GLY A 339 1.92 6.92 4.54
N GLU A 340 2.27 6.22 3.51
CA GLU A 340 1.40 5.23 2.88
C GLU A 340 1.06 4.14 3.89
N GLU A 341 2.08 3.59 4.52
CA GLU A 341 2.07 2.50 5.50
C GLU A 341 1.23 2.80 6.76
N GLN A 342 0.93 4.07 7.02
CA GLN A 342 0.11 4.49 8.16
C GLN A 342 -1.34 4.84 7.76
N GLY A 343 -1.66 4.74 6.48
CA GLY A 343 -3.00 4.96 5.95
C GLY A 343 -3.09 6.02 4.87
N LEU A 344 -2.10 6.07 3.97
CA LEU A 344 -2.04 6.97 2.81
C LEU A 344 -1.91 8.46 3.20
N ASP A 345 -1.29 8.74 4.36
CA ASP A 345 -1.26 10.10 4.94
C ASP A 345 -0.66 11.12 3.96
N GLY A 346 0.41 10.75 3.24
CA GLY A 346 1.08 11.64 2.28
C GLY A 346 0.26 11.92 1.04
N SER A 347 -0.38 10.92 0.45
CA SER A 347 -1.23 11.14 -0.73
C SER A 347 -2.53 11.86 -0.37
N PHE A 348 -3.12 11.62 0.80
CA PHE A 348 -4.21 12.48 1.30
C PHE A 348 -3.76 13.91 1.59
N ALA A 349 -2.56 14.11 2.14
CA ALA A 349 -1.99 15.44 2.34
C ALA A 349 -1.77 16.15 1.00
N TYR A 350 -1.25 15.46 -0.01
CA TYR A 350 -1.11 15.96 -1.37
C TYR A 350 -2.46 16.43 -1.92
N MET A 351 -3.50 15.58 -1.87
CA MET A 351 -4.85 15.91 -2.36
C MET A 351 -5.42 17.15 -1.66
N LYS A 352 -5.17 17.30 -0.36
CA LYS A 352 -5.60 18.46 0.41
C LYS A 352 -4.85 19.74 0.03
N GLN A 353 -3.52 19.67 -0.15
CA GLN A 353 -2.68 20.83 -0.50
C GLN A 353 -2.97 21.31 -1.93
N HIS A 354 -3.20 20.38 -2.85
CA HIS A 354 -3.46 20.65 -4.26
C HIS A 354 -4.96 20.74 -4.61
N HIS A 355 -5.86 20.72 -3.62
CA HIS A 355 -7.30 20.80 -3.86
C HIS A 355 -7.74 21.89 -4.83
N PRO A 356 -7.18 23.14 -4.79
CA PRO A 356 -7.58 24.19 -5.71
C PRO A 356 -7.28 23.90 -7.20
N GLU A 357 -6.31 23.04 -7.48
CA GLU A 357 -5.88 22.69 -8.85
C GLU A 357 -6.29 21.28 -9.31
N MET A 358 -7.04 20.53 -8.48
CA MET A 358 -7.49 19.16 -8.81
C MET A 358 -8.24 19.09 -10.14
N ALA A 359 -8.98 20.14 -10.51
CA ALA A 359 -9.64 20.22 -11.81
C ALA A 359 -8.66 20.13 -13.00
N ASN A 360 -7.38 20.43 -12.79
CA ASN A 360 -6.33 20.39 -13.80
C ASN A 360 -5.54 19.07 -13.76
N HIS A 361 -5.72 18.22 -12.75
CA HIS A 361 -5.05 16.92 -12.71
C HIS A 361 -5.64 15.97 -13.76
N LEU A 362 -4.77 15.13 -14.32
CA LEU A 362 -5.13 14.09 -15.30
C LEU A 362 -5.34 12.72 -14.62
N GLY A 363 -4.88 12.60 -13.39
CA GLY A 363 -4.84 11.39 -12.59
C GLY A 363 -3.47 11.18 -11.97
N ASN A 364 -3.27 10.00 -11.39
CA ASN A 364 -1.94 9.54 -10.98
C ASN A 364 -1.62 8.16 -11.57
N LEU A 365 -0.33 7.82 -11.59
CA LEU A 365 0.23 6.55 -12.02
C LEU A 365 1.15 6.05 -10.90
N VAL A 366 0.84 4.89 -10.33
CA VAL A 366 1.54 4.32 -9.17
C VAL A 366 1.99 2.89 -9.46
N LEU A 367 3.15 2.51 -8.92
CA LEU A 367 3.65 1.14 -8.88
C LEU A 367 3.85 0.75 -7.42
N ASP A 368 3.09 -0.25 -6.95
CA ASP A 368 3.09 -0.66 -5.55
C ASP A 368 2.50 -2.07 -5.37
N SER A 369 3.13 -3.06 -6.00
CA SER A 369 2.69 -4.45 -5.92
C SER A 369 3.88 -5.42 -5.86
N GLY A 370 5.02 -4.94 -5.33
CA GLY A 370 6.21 -5.74 -5.06
C GLY A 370 7.30 -5.68 -6.14
N GLN A 371 7.97 -6.80 -6.42
CA GLN A 371 9.20 -6.85 -7.21
C GLN A 371 9.04 -7.47 -8.61
N GLY A 372 7.85 -7.91 -8.96
CA GLY A 372 7.58 -8.60 -10.23
C GLY A 372 7.40 -7.67 -11.42
N PRO A 373 7.28 -8.23 -12.61
CA PRO A 373 7.00 -7.45 -13.81
C PRO A 373 5.55 -6.95 -13.85
N VAL A 374 5.34 -5.76 -14.40
CA VAL A 374 3.98 -5.21 -14.63
C VAL A 374 3.17 -6.16 -15.52
N LYS A 375 1.96 -6.53 -15.10
CA LYS A 375 1.05 -7.43 -15.80
C LYS A 375 -0.25 -6.78 -16.25
N GLU A 376 -0.70 -5.75 -15.52
CA GLU A 376 -1.94 -5.02 -15.88
C GLU A 376 -1.90 -3.56 -15.42
N PHE A 377 -2.69 -2.72 -16.11
CA PHE A 377 -3.04 -1.37 -15.68
C PHE A 377 -4.48 -1.39 -15.16
N MET A 378 -4.66 -1.04 -13.90
CA MET A 378 -5.97 -0.82 -13.28
C MET A 378 -6.27 0.68 -13.28
N LEU A 379 -7.37 1.11 -13.91
CA LEU A 379 -7.63 2.54 -14.20
C LEU A 379 -8.48 3.25 -13.13
N GLY A 380 -8.51 2.74 -11.89
CA GLY A 380 -9.12 3.40 -10.74
C GLY A 380 -10.62 3.68 -10.90
N GLY A 381 -11.38 2.71 -11.42
CA GLY A 381 -12.83 2.82 -11.63
C GLY A 381 -13.24 3.57 -12.90
N ARG A 382 -12.30 4.00 -13.72
CA ARG A 382 -12.54 4.79 -14.93
C ARG A 382 -12.78 3.90 -16.16
N ASP A 383 -13.96 3.30 -16.22
CA ASP A 383 -14.44 2.46 -17.33
C ASP A 383 -14.40 3.19 -18.69
N ASP A 384 -14.65 4.50 -18.68
CA ASP A 384 -14.60 5.38 -19.85
C ASP A 384 -13.21 5.49 -20.50
N LEU A 385 -12.14 5.13 -19.78
CA LEU A 385 -10.77 5.22 -20.27
C LEU A 385 -10.22 3.90 -20.84
N VAL A 386 -10.80 2.75 -20.49
CA VAL A 386 -10.30 1.43 -20.89
C VAL A 386 -10.14 1.30 -22.40
N ALA A 387 -11.18 1.70 -23.16
CA ALA A 387 -11.15 1.63 -24.62
C ALA A 387 -10.07 2.56 -25.23
N SER A 388 -9.87 3.76 -24.66
CA SER A 388 -8.89 4.73 -25.15
C SER A 388 -7.45 4.40 -24.74
N PHE A 389 -7.26 3.62 -23.66
CA PHE A 389 -5.97 3.21 -23.18
C PHE A 389 -5.42 1.96 -23.89
N ARG A 390 -6.33 1.09 -24.37
CA ARG A 390 -6.00 -0.19 -25.01
C ARG A 390 -5.01 -0.10 -26.17
N PRO A 391 -5.15 0.79 -27.18
CA PRO A 391 -4.20 0.89 -28.28
C PRO A 391 -2.78 1.26 -27.84
N PHE A 392 -2.64 2.05 -26.75
CA PHE A 392 -1.35 2.31 -26.16
C PHE A 392 -0.75 1.04 -25.55
N VAL A 393 -1.52 0.32 -24.74
CA VAL A 393 -1.05 -0.94 -24.10
C VAL A 393 -0.65 -1.97 -25.15
N GLU A 394 -1.43 -2.12 -26.23
CA GLU A 394 -1.10 -3.02 -27.35
C GLU A 394 0.22 -2.64 -28.03
N SER A 395 0.57 -1.34 -28.09
CA SER A 395 1.85 -0.87 -28.64
C SER A 395 3.05 -1.25 -27.77
N LEU A 396 2.84 -1.58 -26.49
CA LEU A 396 3.87 -2.02 -25.56
C LEU A 396 4.19 -3.53 -25.66
N ALA A 397 3.46 -4.30 -26.48
CA ALA A 397 3.56 -5.77 -26.54
C ALA A 397 4.98 -6.25 -26.89
N SER A 398 5.79 -5.44 -27.59
CA SER A 398 7.21 -5.77 -27.85
C SER A 398 8.10 -5.72 -26.61
N ILE A 399 7.70 -5.00 -25.57
CA ILE A 399 8.34 -4.95 -24.26
C ILE A 399 7.72 -6.03 -23.38
N ARG A 400 6.37 -5.98 -23.25
CA ARG A 400 5.58 -6.92 -22.45
C ARG A 400 4.11 -6.88 -22.86
N GLU A 401 3.46 -8.05 -22.86
CA GLU A 401 2.00 -8.13 -22.92
C GLU A 401 1.41 -7.72 -21.56
N ILE A 402 0.56 -6.71 -21.57
CA ILE A 402 -0.04 -6.11 -20.38
C ILE A 402 -1.56 -6.03 -20.56
N ALA A 403 -2.31 -6.37 -19.53
CA ALA A 403 -3.76 -6.21 -19.52
C ALA A 403 -4.15 -4.77 -19.11
N VAL A 404 -5.39 -4.39 -19.42
CA VAL A 404 -5.99 -3.13 -18.94
C VAL A 404 -7.44 -3.35 -18.53
N ASN A 405 -7.81 -2.82 -17.38
CA ASN A 405 -9.17 -2.86 -16.84
C ASN A 405 -9.49 -1.60 -16.02
N ASP A 406 -10.70 -1.52 -15.50
CA ASP A 406 -11.20 -0.39 -14.72
C ASP A 406 -11.19 -0.61 -13.20
N LYS A 407 -10.55 -1.64 -12.69
CA LYS A 407 -10.52 -1.92 -11.24
C LYS A 407 -9.96 -0.74 -10.45
N VAL A 408 -10.44 -0.61 -9.22
CA VAL A 408 -9.86 0.28 -8.21
C VAL A 408 -8.89 -0.51 -7.35
N GLU A 409 -7.64 -0.05 -7.29
CA GLU A 409 -6.71 -0.47 -6.24
C GLU A 409 -6.85 0.48 -5.05
N SER A 410 -7.18 -0.09 -3.88
CA SER A 410 -7.50 0.70 -2.68
C SER A 410 -6.42 0.64 -1.59
N GLY A 411 -5.43 -0.21 -1.75
CA GLY A 411 -4.36 -0.42 -0.79
C GLY A 411 -3.11 0.41 -1.07
N THR A 412 -3.20 1.50 -1.85
CA THR A 412 -2.04 2.33 -2.18
C THR A 412 -2.45 3.77 -2.54
N ASP A 413 -1.49 4.63 -2.85
CA ASP A 413 -1.63 6.06 -3.16
C ASP A 413 -2.50 6.39 -4.39
N THR A 414 -3.05 5.40 -5.07
CA THR A 414 -4.08 5.58 -6.12
C THR A 414 -5.45 5.93 -5.55
N LEU A 415 -5.76 5.45 -4.34
CA LEU A 415 -7.09 5.58 -3.74
C LEU A 415 -7.56 7.03 -3.57
N PRO A 416 -6.77 7.98 -3.01
CA PRO A 416 -7.21 9.37 -2.86
C PRO A 416 -7.57 10.05 -4.19
N PHE A 417 -6.88 9.68 -5.28
CA PHE A 417 -7.19 10.19 -6.63
C PHE A 417 -8.48 9.58 -7.18
N SER A 418 -8.68 8.27 -7.01
CA SER A 418 -9.93 7.60 -7.37
C SER A 418 -11.13 8.20 -6.60
N MET A 419 -10.96 8.52 -5.32
CA MET A 419 -11.96 9.19 -4.49
C MET A 419 -12.25 10.62 -4.96
N ALA A 420 -11.30 11.30 -5.59
CA ALA A 420 -11.51 12.61 -6.21
C ALA A 420 -12.11 12.53 -7.63
N GLY A 421 -12.49 11.33 -8.09
CA GLY A 421 -13.05 11.11 -9.43
C GLY A 421 -12.01 11.14 -10.55
N LEU A 422 -10.72 11.18 -10.21
CA LEU A 422 -9.59 11.07 -11.13
C LEU A 422 -9.23 9.60 -11.38
N PRO A 423 -8.57 9.25 -12.49
CA PRO A 423 -8.01 7.92 -12.63
C PRO A 423 -6.83 7.73 -11.68
N GLY A 424 -6.99 6.86 -10.68
CA GLY A 424 -5.91 6.30 -9.87
C GLY A 424 -5.36 5.08 -10.57
N ILE A 425 -4.35 5.25 -11.41
CA ILE A 425 -3.82 4.19 -12.26
C ILE A 425 -2.78 3.39 -11.48
N CYS A 426 -3.11 2.12 -11.17
CA CYS A 426 -2.14 1.19 -10.60
C CYS A 426 -1.48 0.36 -11.72
N MET A 427 -0.15 0.29 -11.68
CA MET A 427 0.65 -0.63 -12.49
C MET A 427 0.84 -1.94 -11.70
N ASP A 428 -0.17 -2.83 -11.75
CA ASP A 428 -0.13 -4.07 -10.97
C ASP A 428 0.89 -5.06 -11.52
N GLN A 429 1.57 -5.76 -10.62
CA GLN A 429 2.72 -6.62 -10.91
C GLN A 429 2.41 -8.10 -10.70
N ASP A 430 3.07 -8.96 -11.46
CA ASP A 430 3.07 -10.40 -11.23
C ASP A 430 4.16 -10.77 -10.21
N SER A 431 3.82 -10.64 -8.95
CA SER A 431 4.72 -10.80 -7.80
C SER A 431 4.25 -11.89 -6.85
N PRO A 432 4.25 -13.19 -7.25
CA PRO A 432 3.74 -14.26 -6.38
C PRO A 432 4.53 -14.42 -5.08
N GLU A 433 5.79 -13.99 -5.04
CA GLU A 433 6.65 -13.99 -3.85
C GLU A 433 6.40 -12.79 -2.94
N TYR A 434 5.73 -11.73 -3.38
CA TYR A 434 5.46 -10.53 -2.58
C TYR A 434 4.76 -10.85 -1.25
N LYS A 435 3.93 -11.87 -1.22
CA LYS A 435 3.33 -12.38 0.02
C LYS A 435 4.35 -12.80 1.11
N TYR A 436 5.63 -13.01 0.75
CA TYR A 436 6.70 -13.34 1.69
C TYR A 436 7.52 -12.12 2.09
N THR A 437 7.64 -11.13 1.20
CA THR A 437 8.41 -9.91 1.46
C THR A 437 7.56 -8.79 2.06
N HIS A 438 6.29 -8.67 1.65
CA HIS A 438 5.36 -7.64 2.11
C HIS A 438 5.30 -7.55 3.64
N HIS A 439 5.71 -6.42 4.19
CA HIS A 439 5.75 -6.12 5.62
C HIS A 439 6.56 -7.12 6.47
N SER A 440 7.57 -7.76 5.91
CA SER A 440 8.28 -8.84 6.58
C SER A 440 9.79 -8.61 6.70
N SER A 441 10.43 -9.48 7.51
CA SER A 441 11.87 -9.52 7.65
C SER A 441 12.63 -10.04 6.40
N ALA A 442 11.92 -10.38 5.32
CA ALA A 442 12.49 -10.82 4.04
C ALA A 442 12.42 -9.75 2.95
N ASP A 443 12.03 -8.52 3.27
CA ASP A 443 11.94 -7.43 2.30
C ASP A 443 13.32 -6.79 2.05
N ALA A 444 14.17 -7.52 1.31
CA ALA A 444 15.57 -7.20 1.06
C ALA A 444 15.90 -7.12 -0.43
N LEU A 445 17.04 -6.51 -0.75
CA LEU A 445 17.49 -6.21 -2.11
C LEU A 445 17.60 -7.45 -2.99
N GLU A 446 17.96 -8.61 -2.41
CA GLU A 446 18.10 -9.88 -3.11
C GLU A 446 16.80 -10.41 -3.74
N ALA A 447 15.64 -9.90 -3.32
CA ALA A 447 14.36 -10.26 -3.91
C ALA A 447 14.14 -9.61 -5.29
N VAL A 448 14.92 -8.59 -5.67
CA VAL A 448 14.68 -7.76 -6.85
C VAL A 448 15.63 -8.11 -8.00
N LYS A 449 15.07 -8.28 -9.20
CA LYS A 449 15.82 -8.48 -10.44
C LYS A 449 16.02 -7.14 -11.15
N PRO A 450 17.28 -6.70 -11.37
CA PRO A 450 17.58 -5.40 -11.99
C PRO A 450 16.89 -5.17 -13.34
N GLU A 451 16.82 -6.22 -14.18
CA GLU A 451 16.20 -6.14 -15.50
C GLU A 451 14.69 -5.95 -15.45
N VAL A 452 14.01 -6.53 -14.43
CA VAL A 452 12.58 -6.35 -14.23
C VAL A 452 12.30 -4.94 -13.75
N LEU A 453 13.08 -4.42 -12.81
CA LEU A 453 12.95 -3.07 -12.31
C LEU A 453 13.18 -2.03 -13.42
N ALA A 454 14.21 -2.20 -14.25
CA ALA A 454 14.47 -1.33 -15.41
C ALA A 454 13.29 -1.34 -16.40
N GLN A 455 12.71 -2.52 -16.65
CA GLN A 455 11.54 -2.65 -17.52
C GLN A 455 10.31 -1.93 -16.91
N ASN A 456 10.06 -2.08 -15.62
CA ASN A 456 8.93 -1.42 -14.93
C ASN A 456 9.11 0.11 -14.95
N ALA A 457 10.29 0.63 -14.65
CA ALA A 457 10.60 2.06 -14.73
C ALA A 457 10.41 2.60 -16.17
N THR A 458 10.81 1.83 -17.17
CA THR A 458 10.60 2.19 -18.58
C THR A 458 9.12 2.23 -18.93
N LEU A 459 8.34 1.21 -18.54
CA LEU A 459 6.89 1.19 -18.77
C LEU A 459 6.18 2.36 -18.09
N MET A 460 6.61 2.73 -16.88
CA MET A 460 6.13 3.92 -16.17
C MET A 460 6.44 5.20 -16.95
N ALA A 461 7.68 5.35 -17.45
CA ALA A 461 8.08 6.50 -18.27
C ALA A 461 7.25 6.64 -19.55
N LEU A 462 7.06 5.53 -20.28
CA LEU A 462 6.29 5.50 -21.51
C LEU A 462 4.82 5.85 -21.27
N THR A 463 4.23 5.30 -20.23
CA THR A 463 2.83 5.55 -19.85
C THR A 463 2.64 7.01 -19.43
N ALA A 464 3.52 7.52 -18.57
CA ALA A 464 3.49 8.90 -18.11
C ALA A 464 3.63 9.89 -19.28
N TYR A 465 4.61 9.65 -20.13
CA TYR A 465 4.82 10.52 -21.30
C TYR A 465 3.65 10.47 -22.26
N TRP A 466 3.14 9.29 -22.59
CA TRP A 466 2.00 9.15 -23.50
C TRP A 466 0.76 9.86 -22.97
N ILE A 467 0.40 9.70 -21.70
CA ILE A 467 -0.74 10.41 -21.08
C ILE A 467 -0.55 11.93 -21.15
N ALA A 468 0.65 12.42 -20.83
CA ALA A 468 0.94 13.85 -20.76
C ALA A 468 1.13 14.50 -22.14
N ASP A 469 1.53 13.76 -23.18
CA ASP A 469 1.83 14.30 -24.52
C ASP A 469 0.70 14.14 -25.54
N ARG A 470 -0.38 13.45 -25.21
CA ARG A 470 -1.55 13.32 -26.10
C ARG A 470 -2.08 14.68 -26.54
N PRO A 471 -2.58 14.84 -27.81
CA PRO A 471 -3.27 16.05 -28.25
C PRO A 471 -4.47 16.38 -27.35
N GLU A 472 -5.34 15.40 -27.10
CA GLU A 472 -6.52 15.56 -26.27
C GLU A 472 -6.16 15.34 -24.79
N ARG A 473 -6.88 16.01 -23.90
CA ARG A 473 -6.77 15.78 -22.46
C ARG A 473 -7.17 14.34 -22.13
N PHE A 474 -6.33 13.65 -21.35
CA PHE A 474 -6.55 12.24 -21.00
C PHE A 474 -7.81 12.02 -20.15
N ALA A 475 -7.95 12.77 -19.05
CA ALA A 475 -9.08 12.66 -18.15
C ALA A 475 -9.44 14.00 -17.50
N SER A 476 -10.68 14.10 -17.04
CA SER A 476 -11.15 15.13 -16.11
C SER A 476 -11.81 14.47 -14.91
N PRO A 477 -11.82 15.11 -13.72
CA PRO A 477 -12.46 14.54 -12.55
C PRO A 477 -13.96 14.28 -12.78
N TRP A 478 -14.45 13.16 -12.26
CA TRP A 478 -15.88 12.90 -12.22
C TRP A 478 -16.52 13.64 -11.03
N PRO A 479 -17.81 14.03 -11.17
CA PRO A 479 -18.57 14.57 -10.04
C PRO A 479 -18.71 13.56 -8.91
N ALA A 480 -18.83 14.04 -7.67
CA ALA A 480 -18.93 13.22 -6.46
C ALA A 480 -20.00 12.11 -6.53
N GLU A 481 -21.17 12.41 -7.12
CA GLU A 481 -22.24 11.42 -7.30
C GLU A 481 -21.78 10.25 -8.18
N LYS A 482 -21.13 10.53 -9.33
CA LYS A 482 -20.63 9.48 -10.23
C LYS A 482 -19.50 8.69 -9.59
N THR A 483 -18.61 9.38 -8.87
CA THR A 483 -17.51 8.76 -8.13
C THR A 483 -18.03 7.81 -7.03
N ALA A 484 -19.00 8.25 -6.24
CA ALA A 484 -19.60 7.40 -5.20
C ALA A 484 -20.25 6.13 -5.78
N LYS A 485 -20.97 6.26 -6.91
CA LYS A 485 -21.55 5.10 -7.62
C LYS A 485 -20.49 4.14 -8.12
N MET A 486 -19.41 4.65 -8.66
CA MET A 486 -18.28 3.85 -9.12
C MET A 486 -17.62 3.08 -7.97
N LEU A 487 -17.27 3.77 -6.87
CA LEU A 487 -16.65 3.13 -5.70
C LEU A 487 -17.53 2.03 -5.10
N LYS A 488 -18.85 2.21 -5.08
CA LYS A 488 -19.80 1.16 -4.68
C LYS A 488 -19.81 0.00 -5.67
N ALA A 489 -19.83 0.26 -6.96
CA ALA A 489 -19.80 -0.80 -7.98
C ALA A 489 -18.50 -1.62 -7.91
N GLN A 490 -17.41 -1.00 -7.44
CA GLN A 490 -16.11 -1.61 -7.18
C GLN A 490 -15.97 -2.18 -5.75
N HIS A 491 -17.06 -2.20 -4.95
CA HIS A 491 -17.12 -2.71 -3.57
C HIS A 491 -16.15 -2.03 -2.58
N GLN A 492 -15.83 -0.74 -2.81
CA GLN A 492 -14.93 0.01 -1.95
C GLN A 492 -15.65 0.75 -0.81
N ASP A 493 -16.96 0.92 -0.89
CA ASP A 493 -17.72 1.76 0.03
C ASP A 493 -17.78 1.19 1.46
N GLU A 494 -17.85 -0.13 1.64
CA GLU A 494 -17.88 -0.75 2.97
C GLU A 494 -16.56 -0.52 3.71
N MET A 495 -15.44 -0.70 3.05
CA MET A 495 -14.10 -0.45 3.58
C MET A 495 -13.94 1.03 3.95
N LEU A 496 -14.22 1.94 3.01
CA LEU A 496 -14.11 3.38 3.25
C LEU A 496 -14.99 3.87 4.40
N LYS A 497 -16.20 3.31 4.56
CA LYS A 497 -17.08 3.60 5.69
C LYS A 497 -16.55 3.03 7.01
N ALA A 498 -16.02 1.81 6.99
CA ALA A 498 -15.45 1.16 8.18
C ALA A 498 -14.27 1.94 8.76
N PHE A 499 -13.46 2.56 7.88
CA PHE A 499 -12.31 3.39 8.25
C PHE A 499 -12.62 4.88 8.42
N GLY A 500 -13.89 5.29 8.25
CA GLY A 500 -14.28 6.70 8.37
C GLY A 500 -13.81 7.59 7.22
N LEU A 501 -13.38 7.01 6.12
CA LEU A 501 -12.85 7.70 4.93
C LEU A 501 -13.93 8.05 3.89
N TRP A 502 -15.19 7.59 4.08
CA TRP A 502 -16.29 7.89 3.16
C TRP A 502 -16.66 9.37 3.22
N PRO A 503 -16.48 10.17 2.15
CA PRO A 503 -16.71 11.61 2.15
C PRO A 503 -18.17 11.98 2.42
N LYS A 504 -18.39 13.14 3.06
CA LYS A 504 -19.74 13.63 3.35
C LYS A 504 -20.57 13.88 2.09
N GLU A 505 -19.92 14.40 1.05
CA GLU A 505 -20.53 14.64 -0.28
C GLU A 505 -21.02 13.35 -0.94
N PHE A 506 -20.35 12.22 -0.71
CA PHE A 506 -20.81 10.90 -1.18
C PHE A 506 -22.05 10.46 -0.40
N ALA A 507 -22.06 10.64 0.91
CA ALA A 507 -23.22 10.32 1.75
C ALA A 507 -24.43 11.21 1.43
N GLU A 508 -24.21 12.47 1.04
CA GLU A 508 -25.27 13.37 0.57
C GLU A 508 -25.81 12.98 -0.80
N ALA A 509 -24.95 12.53 -1.72
CA ALA A 509 -25.36 12.01 -3.02
C ALA A 509 -26.24 10.76 -2.87
N GLU A 510 -25.87 9.84 -1.96
CA GLU A 510 -26.66 8.65 -1.64
C GLU A 510 -28.06 8.99 -1.13
N LYS A 511 -28.20 9.99 -0.25
CA LYS A 511 -29.49 10.43 0.29
C LYS A 511 -30.40 11.01 -0.78
N LYS A 512 -29.84 11.76 -1.76
CA LYS A 512 -30.59 12.31 -2.88
C LYS A 512 -31.13 11.23 -3.81
N GLU A 513 -30.37 10.15 -4.01
CA GLU A 513 -30.78 9.02 -4.86
C GLU A 513 -31.90 8.19 -4.22
N GLN A 514 -31.93 8.11 -2.87
CA GLN A 514 -32.94 7.37 -2.10
C GLN A 514 -34.22 8.18 -1.82
N ALA A 515 -34.23 9.49 -2.08
CA ALA A 515 -35.41 10.31 -1.89
C ALA A 515 -36.47 9.93 -2.95
N PRO A 516 -37.72 9.60 -2.56
CA PRO A 516 -38.78 9.32 -3.51
C PRO A 516 -39.05 10.58 -4.35
N ASN A 517 -39.13 10.41 -5.66
CA ASN A 517 -39.57 11.45 -6.61
C ASN A 517 -40.99 11.92 -6.32
#